data_5671fdd988449514baa2b94c200219c6
#
_entry.id   5671fdd988449514baa2b94c200219c6
#
_cell.length_a   1.000
_cell.length_b   1.000
_cell.length_c   1.000
_cell.angle_alpha   90.00
_cell.angle_beta   90.00
_cell.angle_gamma   90.00
#
_symmetry.space_group_name_H-M   'P 1'
#
loop_
_entity.id
_entity.type
_entity.pdbx_description
1 polymer ?
#
loop_
_entity_poly.entity_id
_entity_poly.type
_entity_poly.pdbx_seq_one_letter_code
_entity_poly.pdbx_strand_id
1 'polypeptide(L)'
;MPPTYPRSFSHIGLSVTDLDGAVKFYTEVMGWYLIMPPTTISEDESAIGVMCSDVFGAGWKTFRIAHLSTGDRIGVEIFEFPNAEKRQDNFEYWKTGVFHFCVQDPDVEGLAAKIVAAGGKQRMPVREYYPGEKPYRMVYMEEPFGNIIEIYSHSYELTYSAGAYQ
;
A
#
# COMPACT_ATOMS: atom_id res chain seq x y z
N MET A 1 24.09 -12.13 24.60
CA MET A 1 23.12 -11.09 24.21
C MET A 1 21.71 -11.67 24.41
N PRO A 2 20.72 -10.90 24.88
CA PRO A 2 19.37 -11.40 24.95
C PRO A 2 18.90 -11.81 23.54
N PRO A 3 18.02 -12.81 23.39
CA PRO A 3 17.55 -13.24 22.09
C PRO A 3 16.81 -12.10 21.41
N THR A 4 17.10 -11.86 20.13
CA THR A 4 16.37 -10.89 19.31
C THR A 4 15.19 -11.60 18.66
N TYR A 5 13.98 -11.13 18.95
CA TYR A 5 12.76 -11.64 18.32
C TYR A 5 12.44 -10.82 17.06
N PRO A 6 11.99 -11.46 15.96
CA PRO A 6 11.49 -10.73 14.79
C PRO A 6 10.30 -9.86 15.20
N ARG A 7 10.28 -8.62 14.73
CA ARG A 7 9.15 -7.72 14.97
C ARG A 7 8.05 -8.01 13.94
N SER A 8 6.81 -8.05 14.42
CA SER A 8 5.65 -8.16 13.55
C SER A 8 5.43 -6.85 12.79
N PHE A 9 5.01 -6.93 11.54
CA PHE A 9 4.59 -5.77 10.77
C PHE A 9 3.17 -5.37 11.22
N SER A 10 3.00 -4.15 11.72
CA SER A 10 1.72 -3.68 12.27
C SER A 10 0.86 -3.01 11.21
N HIS A 11 1.39 -1.96 10.56
CA HIS A 11 0.64 -1.17 9.58
C HIS A 11 1.59 -0.44 8.63
N ILE A 12 1.02 0.07 7.54
CA ILE A 12 1.66 1.01 6.61
C ILE A 12 0.81 2.27 6.50
N GLY A 13 1.45 3.43 6.35
CA GLY A 13 0.79 4.69 6.02
C GLY A 13 0.91 5.01 4.53
N LEU A 14 -0.20 5.34 3.89
CA LEU A 14 -0.28 5.73 2.49
C LEU A 14 -0.88 7.14 2.39
N SER A 15 -0.22 8.03 1.64
CA SER A 15 -0.80 9.33 1.30
C SER A 15 -1.49 9.26 -0.05
N VAL A 16 -2.67 9.88 -0.14
CA VAL A 16 -3.50 9.93 -1.34
C VAL A 16 -4.03 11.34 -1.57
N THR A 17 -4.48 11.62 -2.78
CA THR A 17 -5.09 12.91 -3.16
C THR A 17 -6.61 12.93 -3.05
N ASP A 18 -7.23 11.77 -2.80
CA ASP A 18 -8.69 11.59 -2.65
C ASP A 18 -8.94 10.42 -1.70
N LEU A 19 -9.24 10.72 -0.44
CA LEU A 19 -9.43 9.70 0.58
C LEU A 19 -10.70 8.87 0.37
N ASP A 20 -11.80 9.49 -0.07
CA ASP A 20 -13.06 8.75 -0.27
C ASP A 20 -12.92 7.77 -1.45
N GLY A 21 -12.30 8.22 -2.54
CA GLY A 21 -11.96 7.38 -3.68
C GLY A 21 -10.99 6.25 -3.30
N ALA A 22 -10.00 6.53 -2.46
CA ALA A 22 -9.05 5.53 -1.98
C ALA A 22 -9.72 4.47 -1.10
N VAL A 23 -10.55 4.87 -0.15
CA VAL A 23 -11.33 3.93 0.68
C VAL A 23 -12.19 3.03 -0.21
N LYS A 24 -12.87 3.60 -1.21
CA LYS A 24 -13.66 2.82 -2.17
C LYS A 24 -12.77 1.83 -2.94
N PHE A 25 -11.65 2.26 -3.49
CA PHE A 25 -10.70 1.40 -4.21
C PHE A 25 -10.22 0.24 -3.34
N TYR A 26 -9.71 0.54 -2.16
CA TYR A 26 -9.12 -0.50 -1.29
C TYR A 26 -10.17 -1.45 -0.70
N THR A 27 -11.41 -1.04 -0.53
CA THR A 27 -12.49 -1.94 -0.08
C THR A 27 -13.11 -2.74 -1.23
N GLU A 28 -13.38 -2.13 -2.39
CA GLU A 28 -14.09 -2.80 -3.49
C GLU A 28 -13.16 -3.58 -4.43
N VAL A 29 -11.92 -3.10 -4.68
CA VAL A 29 -10.96 -3.73 -5.58
C VAL A 29 -10.02 -4.66 -4.83
N MET A 30 -9.45 -4.18 -3.71
CA MET A 30 -8.50 -4.96 -2.92
C MET A 30 -9.18 -5.85 -1.87
N GLY A 31 -10.48 -5.65 -1.59
CA GLY A 31 -11.24 -6.44 -0.63
C GLY A 31 -10.84 -6.22 0.83
N TRP A 32 -10.19 -5.10 1.15
CA TRP A 32 -9.75 -4.79 2.51
C TRP A 32 -10.91 -4.34 3.41
N TYR A 33 -10.78 -4.55 4.72
CA TYR A 33 -11.81 -4.20 5.69
C TYR A 33 -11.66 -2.75 6.15
N LEU A 34 -12.74 -1.97 6.10
CA LEU A 34 -12.79 -0.63 6.68
C LEU A 34 -12.96 -0.76 8.21
N ILE A 35 -11.97 -0.29 8.97
CA ILE A 35 -11.97 -0.26 10.44
C ILE A 35 -12.55 1.05 10.93
N MET A 36 -12.04 2.17 10.41
CA MET A 36 -12.47 3.52 10.75
C MET A 36 -12.71 4.32 9.47
N PRO A 37 -13.90 4.90 9.28
CA PRO A 37 -14.22 5.68 8.09
C PRO A 37 -13.41 7.00 8.06
N PRO A 38 -13.40 7.70 6.90
CA PRO A 38 -12.77 8.99 6.77
C PRO A 38 -13.15 9.94 7.91
N THR A 39 -12.14 10.38 8.65
CA THR A 39 -12.26 11.24 9.82
C THR A 39 -11.28 12.41 9.71
N THR A 40 -11.71 13.61 10.06
CA THR A 40 -10.84 14.78 10.10
C THR A 40 -10.13 14.87 11.44
N ILE A 41 -8.81 15.04 11.39
CA ILE A 41 -7.96 15.33 12.54
C ILE A 41 -7.51 16.79 12.45
N SER A 42 -7.54 17.50 13.58
CA SER A 42 -7.16 18.91 13.68
C SER A 42 -5.91 19.10 14.53
N GLU A 43 -5.14 20.11 14.19
CA GLU A 43 -4.02 20.60 15.01
C GLU A 43 -4.58 21.36 16.20
N ASP A 44 -4.75 20.65 17.31
CA ASP A 44 -5.34 21.18 18.54
C ASP A 44 -4.68 20.54 19.78
N GLU A 45 -5.18 20.89 20.98
CA GLU A 45 -4.69 20.39 22.26
C GLU A 45 -5.20 18.98 22.62
N SER A 46 -5.92 18.31 21.73
CA SER A 46 -6.31 16.91 21.95
C SER A 46 -5.09 15.98 21.92
N ALA A 47 -5.20 14.82 22.55
CA ALA A 47 -4.09 13.86 22.59
C ALA A 47 -3.61 13.47 21.17
N ILE A 48 -4.51 13.34 20.22
CA ILE A 48 -4.15 13.04 18.82
C ILE A 48 -3.54 14.25 18.11
N GLY A 49 -4.06 15.47 18.34
CA GLY A 49 -3.51 16.70 17.78
C GLY A 49 -2.09 16.97 18.25
N VAL A 50 -1.82 16.80 19.53
CA VAL A 50 -0.47 16.93 20.10
C VAL A 50 0.47 15.88 19.52
N MET A 51 0.06 14.60 19.48
CA MET A 51 0.86 13.51 18.91
C MET A 51 1.18 13.73 17.43
N CYS A 52 0.23 14.20 16.64
CA CYS A 52 0.48 14.52 15.23
C CYS A 52 1.44 15.70 15.07
N SER A 53 1.41 16.68 15.97
CA SER A 53 2.37 17.80 15.98
C SER A 53 3.79 17.36 16.31
N ASP A 54 3.96 16.33 17.14
CA ASP A 54 5.28 15.71 17.38
C ASP A 54 5.83 15.05 16.12
N VAL A 55 4.97 14.49 15.26
CA VAL A 55 5.37 13.79 14.03
C VAL A 55 5.61 14.76 12.87
N PHE A 56 4.68 15.71 12.66
CA PHE A 56 4.66 16.55 11.46
C PHE A 56 5.29 17.94 11.67
N GLY A 57 5.54 18.32 12.91
CA GLY A 57 5.81 19.71 13.30
C GLY A 57 4.52 20.52 13.39
N ALA A 58 4.63 21.82 13.65
CA ALA A 58 3.46 22.72 13.70
C ALA A 58 3.08 23.22 12.30
N GLY A 59 1.80 23.57 12.12
CA GLY A 59 1.28 24.22 10.91
C GLY A 59 0.60 23.30 9.89
N TRP A 60 0.36 22.02 10.25
CA TRP A 60 -0.37 21.07 9.39
C TRP A 60 -1.89 21.32 9.37
N LYS A 61 -2.43 22.04 10.31
CA LYS A 61 -3.83 22.48 10.45
C LYS A 61 -4.83 21.33 10.56
N THR A 62 -5.09 20.64 9.45
CA THR A 62 -6.01 19.50 9.39
C THR A 62 -5.53 18.49 8.34
N PHE A 63 -5.89 17.23 8.51
CA PHE A 63 -5.86 16.21 7.48
C PHE A 63 -7.04 15.24 7.68
N ARG A 64 -7.32 14.43 6.67
CA ARG A 64 -8.29 13.35 6.77
C ARG A 64 -7.55 12.02 6.79
N ILE A 65 -8.09 11.07 7.57
CA ILE A 65 -7.52 9.72 7.69
C ILE A 65 -8.63 8.68 7.70
N ALA A 66 -8.36 7.52 7.11
CA ALA A 66 -9.17 6.31 7.28
C ALA A 66 -8.26 5.14 7.65
N HIS A 67 -8.79 4.17 8.38
CA HIS A 67 -8.05 2.97 8.76
C HIS A 67 -8.70 1.73 8.15
N LEU A 68 -7.89 0.94 7.47
CA LEU A 68 -8.29 -0.33 6.89
C LEU A 68 -7.43 -1.46 7.46
N SER A 69 -7.83 -2.69 7.19
CA SER A 69 -7.05 -3.90 7.48
C SER A 69 -7.03 -4.79 6.26
N THR A 70 -5.86 -5.31 5.94
CA THR A 70 -5.69 -6.37 4.95
C THR A 70 -6.27 -7.71 5.43
N GLY A 71 -6.35 -8.71 4.55
CA GLY A 71 -6.85 -10.04 4.89
C GLY A 71 -6.01 -10.77 5.94
N ASP A 72 -4.72 -10.47 6.03
CA ASP A 72 -3.78 -10.98 7.03
C ASP A 72 -3.60 -10.05 8.24
N ARG A 73 -4.52 -9.09 8.43
CA ARG A 73 -4.60 -8.17 9.57
C ARG A 73 -3.47 -7.15 9.70
N ILE A 74 -2.82 -6.81 8.59
CA ILE A 74 -1.92 -5.66 8.55
C ILE A 74 -2.78 -4.40 8.43
N GLY A 75 -2.55 -3.41 9.29
CA GLY A 75 -3.23 -2.13 9.24
C GLY A 75 -2.80 -1.30 8.02
N VAL A 76 -3.73 -0.53 7.47
CA VAL A 76 -3.44 0.45 6.44
C VAL A 76 -4.08 1.77 6.83
N GLU A 77 -3.23 2.76 7.10
CA GLU A 77 -3.62 4.13 7.35
C GLU A 77 -3.58 4.90 6.04
N ILE A 78 -4.71 5.47 5.62
CA ILE A 78 -4.78 6.26 4.39
C ILE A 78 -4.97 7.73 4.78
N PHE A 79 -4.02 8.56 4.36
CA PHE A 79 -3.97 9.98 4.68
C PHE A 79 -4.28 10.84 3.47
N GLU A 80 -5.09 11.89 3.67
CA GLU A 80 -5.28 12.96 2.71
C GLU A 80 -4.94 14.29 3.38
N PHE A 81 -3.83 14.88 2.95
CA PHE A 81 -3.40 16.21 3.41
C PHE A 81 -3.93 17.29 2.47
N PRO A 82 -4.18 18.52 2.95
CA PRO A 82 -4.66 19.60 2.09
C PRO A 82 -3.74 19.95 0.91
N ASN A 83 -2.46 19.63 1.02
CA ASN A 83 -1.43 19.82 0.00
C ASN A 83 -0.98 18.51 -0.64
N ALA A 84 -1.82 17.48 -0.61
CA ALA A 84 -1.51 16.19 -1.21
C ALA A 84 -1.31 16.32 -2.73
N GLU A 85 -0.23 15.77 -3.23
CA GLU A 85 0.12 15.75 -4.64
C GLU A 85 0.36 14.32 -5.10
N LYS A 86 -0.19 13.98 -6.26
CA LYS A 86 0.12 12.70 -6.90
C LYS A 86 1.59 12.67 -7.31
N ARG A 87 2.28 11.55 -7.10
CA ARG A 87 3.64 11.35 -7.60
C ARG A 87 3.70 11.62 -9.10
N GLN A 88 4.76 12.29 -9.52
CA GLN A 88 5.07 12.40 -10.95
C GLN A 88 5.41 11.01 -11.52
N ASP A 89 5.14 10.81 -12.80
CA ASP A 89 5.32 9.51 -13.49
C ASP A 89 6.81 9.18 -13.78
N ASN A 90 7.72 9.64 -12.92
CA ASN A 90 9.16 9.44 -13.00
C ASN A 90 9.69 8.40 -12.02
N PHE A 91 8.86 7.51 -11.54
CA PHE A 91 9.15 6.37 -10.67
C PHE A 91 10.60 6.27 -10.15
N GLU A 92 10.93 7.13 -9.19
CA GLU A 92 12.28 7.28 -8.65
C GLU A 92 12.57 6.19 -7.58
N TYR A 93 12.63 4.93 -8.03
CA TYR A 93 12.82 3.77 -7.14
C TYR A 93 14.17 3.78 -6.41
N TRP A 94 15.14 4.56 -6.87
CA TRP A 94 16.47 4.71 -6.25
C TRP A 94 16.50 5.66 -5.06
N LYS A 95 15.46 6.43 -4.80
CA LYS A 95 15.35 7.29 -3.63
C LYS A 95 15.00 6.47 -2.40
N THR A 96 15.63 6.80 -1.27
CA THR A 96 15.32 6.16 0.01
C THR A 96 13.84 6.31 0.36
N GLY A 97 13.19 5.22 0.74
CA GLY A 97 11.80 5.17 1.16
C GLY A 97 11.08 3.91 0.68
N VAL A 98 9.83 3.77 1.07
CA VAL A 98 8.97 2.69 0.56
C VAL A 98 8.53 3.07 -0.85
N PHE A 99 8.98 2.35 -1.87
CA PHE A 99 8.58 2.63 -3.24
C PHE A 99 7.44 1.74 -3.74
N HIS A 100 7.20 0.57 -3.10
CA HIS A 100 6.04 -0.28 -3.34
C HIS A 100 5.66 -1.07 -2.10
N PHE A 101 4.45 -1.57 -2.09
CA PHE A 101 4.03 -2.68 -1.23
C PHE A 101 3.49 -3.81 -2.11
N CYS A 102 3.54 -5.04 -1.59
CA CYS A 102 3.11 -6.22 -2.33
C CYS A 102 1.88 -6.85 -1.69
N VAL A 103 0.96 -7.32 -2.53
CA VAL A 103 -0.19 -8.13 -2.14
C VAL A 103 -0.12 -9.49 -2.82
N GLN A 104 -0.77 -10.47 -2.22
CA GLN A 104 -0.89 -11.80 -2.80
C GLN A 104 -2.30 -12.03 -3.32
N ASP A 105 -2.41 -12.41 -4.60
CA ASP A 105 -3.65 -12.87 -5.21
C ASP A 105 -3.33 -13.98 -6.22
N PRO A 106 -3.95 -15.18 -6.10
CA PRO A 106 -3.73 -16.26 -7.06
C PRO A 106 -4.16 -15.89 -8.49
N ASP A 107 -5.11 -14.97 -8.65
CA ASP A 107 -5.56 -14.41 -9.94
C ASP A 107 -4.92 -13.06 -10.23
N VAL A 108 -3.61 -13.08 -10.49
CA VAL A 108 -2.78 -11.88 -10.75
C VAL A 108 -3.36 -11.04 -11.89
N GLU A 109 -3.77 -11.68 -13.00
CA GLU A 109 -4.34 -10.99 -14.15
C GLU A 109 -5.70 -10.38 -13.86
N GLY A 110 -6.55 -11.10 -13.12
CA GLY A 110 -7.87 -10.61 -12.73
C GLY A 110 -7.78 -9.40 -11.81
N LEU A 111 -6.89 -9.44 -10.81
CA LEU A 111 -6.66 -8.28 -9.94
C LEU A 111 -6.05 -7.11 -10.72
N ALA A 112 -5.06 -7.35 -11.58
CA ALA A 112 -4.46 -6.31 -12.43
C ALA A 112 -5.52 -5.63 -13.32
N ALA A 113 -6.40 -6.40 -13.92
CA ALA A 113 -7.51 -5.87 -14.75
C ALA A 113 -8.49 -5.01 -13.92
N LYS A 114 -8.83 -5.42 -12.69
CA LYS A 114 -9.67 -4.63 -11.78
C LYS A 114 -9.01 -3.30 -11.39
N ILE A 115 -7.71 -3.30 -11.10
CA ILE A 115 -6.95 -2.08 -10.80
C ILE A 115 -6.98 -1.13 -11.99
N VAL A 116 -6.75 -1.62 -13.22
CA VAL A 116 -6.82 -0.79 -14.43
C VAL A 116 -8.23 -0.24 -14.65
N ALA A 117 -9.27 -1.08 -14.50
CA ALA A 117 -10.66 -0.63 -14.62
C ALA A 117 -11.04 0.44 -13.60
N ALA A 118 -10.40 0.46 -12.43
CA ALA A 118 -10.58 1.48 -11.40
C ALA A 118 -9.75 2.76 -11.62
N GLY A 119 -9.02 2.87 -12.74
CA GLY A 119 -8.21 4.04 -13.10
C GLY A 119 -6.73 3.94 -12.76
N GLY A 120 -6.27 2.78 -12.32
CA GLY A 120 -4.85 2.48 -12.15
C GLY A 120 -4.15 2.15 -13.48
N LYS A 121 -2.86 1.81 -13.39
CA LYS A 121 -2.05 1.46 -14.56
C LYS A 121 -1.31 0.14 -14.32
N GLN A 122 -1.22 -0.70 -15.34
CA GLN A 122 -0.29 -1.82 -15.36
C GLN A 122 1.08 -1.33 -15.84
N ARG A 123 2.12 -1.49 -15.04
CA ARG A 123 3.45 -0.93 -15.32
C ARG A 123 4.36 -1.87 -16.11
N MET A 124 4.04 -3.16 -16.13
CA MET A 124 4.77 -4.19 -16.87
C MET A 124 3.84 -5.36 -17.24
N PRO A 125 4.18 -6.19 -18.22
CA PRO A 125 3.48 -7.45 -18.43
C PRO A 125 3.58 -8.35 -17.21
N VAL A 126 2.57 -9.20 -16.96
CA VAL A 126 2.69 -10.28 -15.97
C VAL A 126 3.89 -11.16 -16.34
N ARG A 127 4.73 -11.49 -15.37
CA ARG A 127 5.93 -12.31 -15.54
C ARG A 127 5.86 -13.57 -14.69
N GLU A 128 6.36 -14.66 -15.23
CA GLU A 128 6.68 -15.85 -14.47
C GLU A 128 8.02 -15.67 -13.77
N TYR A 129 8.10 -16.07 -12.50
CA TYR A 129 9.35 -16.04 -11.72
C TYR A 129 10.28 -17.20 -12.10
N TYR A 130 9.71 -18.34 -12.49
CA TYR A 130 10.41 -19.57 -12.89
C TYR A 130 9.78 -20.09 -14.18
N PRO A 131 10.10 -19.49 -15.34
CA PRO A 131 9.43 -19.81 -16.60
C PRO A 131 9.52 -21.30 -16.94
N GLY A 132 8.34 -21.94 -17.10
CA GLY A 132 8.23 -23.36 -17.43
C GLY A 132 8.47 -24.33 -16.28
N GLU A 133 8.84 -23.86 -15.07
CA GLU A 133 9.13 -24.73 -13.91
C GLU A 133 8.08 -24.60 -12.81
N LYS A 134 7.67 -23.38 -12.47
CA LYS A 134 6.71 -23.11 -11.38
C LYS A 134 5.69 -22.05 -11.80
N PRO A 135 4.46 -22.14 -11.29
CA PRO A 135 3.38 -21.24 -11.69
C PRO A 135 3.42 -19.88 -10.94
N TYR A 136 4.61 -19.45 -10.47
CA TYR A 136 4.74 -18.23 -9.70
C TYR A 136 4.80 -17.01 -10.61
N ARG A 137 3.85 -16.10 -10.46
CA ARG A 137 3.70 -14.93 -11.32
C ARG A 137 3.66 -13.66 -10.50
N MET A 138 4.06 -12.57 -11.12
CA MET A 138 4.05 -11.25 -10.51
C MET A 138 3.80 -10.14 -11.54
N VAL A 139 3.36 -9.01 -11.06
CA VAL A 139 3.20 -7.77 -11.84
C VAL A 139 3.32 -6.54 -10.96
N TYR A 140 3.91 -5.47 -11.50
CA TYR A 140 3.86 -4.14 -10.90
C TYR A 140 2.72 -3.33 -11.48
N MET A 141 1.94 -2.73 -10.60
CA MET A 141 0.82 -1.86 -10.89
C MET A 141 1.04 -0.48 -10.27
N GLU A 142 0.32 0.51 -10.76
CA GLU A 142 0.12 1.79 -10.09
C GLU A 142 -1.37 1.93 -9.79
N GLU A 143 -1.72 2.14 -8.52
CA GLU A 143 -3.11 2.37 -8.15
C GLU A 143 -3.55 3.82 -8.51
N PRO A 144 -4.84 4.16 -8.51
CA PRO A 144 -5.33 5.44 -9.06
C PRO A 144 -4.70 6.71 -8.44
N PHE A 145 -4.18 6.62 -7.22
CA PHE A 145 -3.61 7.75 -6.47
C PHE A 145 -2.07 7.85 -6.61
N GLY A 146 -1.42 6.91 -7.33
CA GLY A 146 -0.01 6.94 -7.66
C GLY A 146 0.90 6.07 -6.79
N ASN A 147 0.35 5.30 -5.83
CA ASN A 147 1.16 4.33 -5.09
C ASN A 147 1.43 3.09 -5.94
N ILE A 148 2.61 2.51 -5.77
CA ILE A 148 3.00 1.33 -6.51
C ILE A 148 2.64 0.07 -5.74
N ILE A 149 1.95 -0.84 -6.41
CA ILE A 149 1.55 -2.14 -5.87
C ILE A 149 2.22 -3.23 -6.70
N GLU A 150 2.82 -4.19 -6.02
CA GLU A 150 3.24 -5.44 -6.62
C GLU A 150 2.20 -6.51 -6.30
N ILE A 151 1.91 -7.40 -7.24
CA ILE A 151 1.00 -8.54 -7.03
C ILE A 151 1.79 -9.82 -7.24
N TYR A 152 1.76 -10.72 -6.25
CA TYR A 152 2.32 -12.06 -6.33
C TYR A 152 1.20 -13.10 -6.34
N SER A 153 1.33 -14.12 -7.18
CA SER A 153 0.41 -15.27 -7.18
C SER A 153 0.58 -16.18 -5.96
N HIS A 154 1.76 -16.19 -5.34
CA HIS A 154 2.14 -17.04 -4.22
C HIS A 154 2.81 -16.23 -3.11
N SER A 155 2.98 -16.85 -1.93
CA SER A 155 3.61 -16.17 -0.81
C SER A 155 5.07 -15.80 -1.10
N TYR A 156 5.52 -14.72 -0.49
CA TYR A 156 6.89 -14.23 -0.58
C TYR A 156 7.91 -15.32 -0.20
N GLU A 157 7.67 -15.96 0.94
CA GLU A 157 8.54 -17.04 1.45
C GLU A 157 8.64 -18.20 0.46
N LEU A 158 7.50 -18.66 -0.08
CA LEU A 158 7.48 -19.77 -1.04
C LEU A 158 8.23 -19.42 -2.33
N THR A 159 8.06 -18.17 -2.81
CA THR A 159 8.72 -17.70 -4.02
C THR A 159 10.24 -17.69 -3.87
N TYR A 160 10.77 -17.13 -2.77
CA TYR A 160 12.21 -16.96 -2.59
C TYR A 160 12.92 -18.19 -2.01
N SER A 161 12.26 -18.99 -1.17
CA SER A 161 12.83 -20.26 -0.70
C SER A 161 13.01 -21.30 -1.81
N ALA A 162 12.36 -21.11 -2.95
CA ALA A 162 12.53 -21.95 -4.14
C ALA A 162 13.81 -21.69 -4.94
N GLY A 163 14.66 -20.77 -4.52
CA GLY A 163 15.95 -20.48 -5.18
C GLY A 163 15.85 -19.48 -6.33
N ALA A 164 15.06 -18.40 -6.19
CA ALA A 164 14.77 -17.41 -7.25
C ALA A 164 16.01 -16.75 -7.89
N TYR A 165 17.15 -16.78 -7.21
CA TYR A 165 18.41 -16.17 -7.67
C TYR A 165 19.56 -17.18 -7.83
N GLN A 166 19.25 -18.46 -7.94
CA GLN A 166 20.24 -19.53 -8.14
C GLN A 166 20.32 -19.91 -9.60
#